data_0a5108c474fe2e98427e8eed7735a457
#
_entry.id   0a5108c474fe2e98427e8eed7735a457
#
_cell.length_a   1.000
_cell.length_b   1.000
_cell.length_c   1.000
_cell.angle_alpha   90.00
_cell.angle_beta   90.00
_cell.angle_gamma   90.00
#
_symmetry.space_group_name_H-M   'P 1'
#
loop_
_entity.id
_entity.type
_entity.pdbx_description
1 polymer ?
#
loop_
_entity_poly.entity_id
_entity_poly.type
_entity_poly.pdbx_seq_one_letter_code
_entity_poly.pdbx_strand_id
1 'polypeptide(L)'
;MKRRLFALALALLLAVSLPVSALARDWYIDEGDITIRATENGQTVSQGDTTEADDAPVIKQKNSETATDKTIKIETTGDATANVTIKDVNISSKGDAIDVDGKSSAKITLEGKNKIFSETGSALHVSSGDVTIDGDGSLEARIQDDIEDSYNHNAKIGSHENENMSGTIHITGDATVTTDDNTAQVCGGDGAGIGSGEDGDMSGTII
;
A
#
# COMPACT_ATOMS: atom_id res chain seq x y z
N MET A 1 -47.12 27.18 -15.91
CA MET A 1 -45.74 27.02 -16.40
C MET A 1 -44.68 27.07 -15.27
N LYS A 2 -44.74 27.99 -14.29
CA LYS A 2 -43.71 28.11 -13.22
C LYS A 2 -43.52 26.85 -12.37
N ARG A 3 -44.56 26.08 -12.04
CA ARG A 3 -44.49 24.86 -11.20
C ARG A 3 -43.79 23.68 -11.91
N ARG A 4 -43.88 23.59 -13.26
CA ARG A 4 -43.24 22.52 -14.05
C ARG A 4 -41.74 22.79 -14.23
N LEU A 5 -41.32 24.06 -14.31
CA LEU A 5 -39.92 24.46 -14.36
C LEU A 5 -39.19 24.19 -13.03
N PHE A 6 -39.87 24.39 -11.89
CA PHE A 6 -39.30 24.09 -10.58
C PHE A 6 -39.10 22.58 -10.35
N ALA A 7 -40.00 21.75 -10.82
CA ALA A 7 -39.87 20.28 -10.74
C ALA A 7 -38.73 19.75 -11.62
N LEU A 8 -38.52 20.34 -12.81
CA LEU A 8 -37.39 19.97 -13.68
C LEU A 8 -36.04 20.41 -13.10
N ALA A 9 -35.97 21.61 -12.51
CA ALA A 9 -34.75 22.10 -11.86
C ALA A 9 -34.38 21.26 -10.62
N LEU A 10 -35.38 20.84 -9.83
CA LEU A 10 -35.16 19.98 -8.65
C LEU A 10 -34.74 18.56 -9.07
N ALA A 11 -35.30 18.01 -10.15
CA ALA A 11 -34.91 16.70 -10.67
C ALA A 11 -33.49 16.74 -11.26
N LEU A 12 -33.08 17.86 -11.86
CA LEU A 12 -31.73 18.02 -12.38
C LEU A 12 -30.70 18.18 -11.24
N LEU A 13 -31.09 18.85 -10.13
CA LEU A 13 -30.23 18.99 -8.96
C LEU A 13 -30.05 17.64 -8.22
N LEU A 14 -31.08 16.79 -8.18
CA LEU A 14 -30.96 15.44 -7.59
C LEU A 14 -30.13 14.49 -8.44
N ALA A 15 -30.07 14.67 -9.75
CA ALA A 15 -29.28 13.83 -10.64
C ALA A 15 -27.76 14.08 -10.52
N VAL A 16 -27.36 15.25 -9.99
CA VAL A 16 -25.94 15.60 -9.79
C VAL A 16 -25.38 15.07 -8.46
N SER A 17 -26.22 14.58 -7.57
CA SER A 17 -25.81 14.10 -6.23
C SER A 17 -25.79 12.56 -6.07
N LEU A 18 -25.90 11.82 -7.17
CA LEU A 18 -25.63 10.37 -7.09
C LEU A 18 -24.10 10.21 -6.98
N PRO A 19 -23.59 9.54 -5.95
CA PRO A 19 -22.19 9.16 -5.95
C PRO A 19 -21.98 8.30 -7.20
N VAL A 20 -21.18 8.79 -8.11
CA VAL A 20 -20.64 7.94 -9.17
C VAL A 20 -19.70 7.00 -8.43
N SER A 21 -20.16 5.78 -8.16
CA SER A 21 -19.24 4.73 -7.71
C SER A 21 -18.16 4.64 -8.77
N ALA A 22 -16.96 5.09 -8.46
CA ALA A 22 -15.83 4.92 -9.34
C ALA A 22 -15.68 3.41 -9.55
N LEU A 23 -15.78 2.96 -10.81
CA LEU A 23 -15.49 1.57 -11.14
C LEU A 23 -14.02 1.35 -10.87
N ALA A 24 -13.69 0.25 -10.20
CA ALA A 24 -12.31 -0.18 -10.02
C ALA A 24 -11.57 -0.11 -11.36
N ARG A 25 -10.44 0.59 -11.37
CA ARG A 25 -9.62 0.77 -12.56
C ARG A 25 -8.30 0.04 -12.41
N ASP A 26 -7.78 -0.46 -13.54
CA ASP A 26 -6.43 -0.99 -13.62
C ASP A 26 -5.41 0.15 -13.74
N TRP A 27 -4.44 0.18 -12.83
CA TRP A 27 -3.30 1.09 -12.81
C TRP A 27 -2.03 0.27 -13.03
N TYR A 28 -1.16 0.69 -13.94
CA TYR A 28 0.02 -0.07 -14.28
C TYR A 28 1.27 0.56 -13.67
N ILE A 29 1.85 -0.10 -12.65
CA ILE A 29 2.99 0.43 -11.88
C ILE A 29 4.23 0.70 -12.75
N ASP A 30 4.42 -0.03 -13.83
CA ASP A 30 5.52 0.19 -14.79
C ASP A 30 5.34 1.46 -15.63
N GLU A 31 4.22 2.16 -15.53
CA GLU A 31 4.00 3.47 -16.19
C GLU A 31 4.38 4.67 -15.31
N GLY A 32 4.67 4.48 -14.02
CA GLY A 32 5.06 5.54 -13.09
C GLY A 32 4.67 5.25 -11.66
N ASP A 33 5.24 6.02 -10.73
CA ASP A 33 4.89 5.93 -9.32
C ASP A 33 3.40 6.20 -9.11
N ILE A 34 2.81 5.48 -8.16
CA ILE A 34 1.38 5.56 -7.84
C ILE A 34 1.23 6.12 -6.42
N THR A 35 0.40 7.15 -6.29
CA THR A 35 -0.02 7.66 -4.98
C THR A 35 -1.52 7.45 -4.79
N ILE A 36 -1.88 6.79 -3.69
CA ILE A 36 -3.26 6.57 -3.26
C ILE A 36 -3.54 7.52 -2.10
N ARG A 37 -4.58 8.33 -2.20
CA ARG A 37 -5.03 9.23 -1.12
C ARG A 37 -6.47 8.93 -0.76
N ALA A 38 -6.69 8.48 0.48
CA ALA A 38 -8.03 8.27 1.00
C ALA A 38 -8.39 9.35 2.04
N THR A 39 -9.63 9.78 1.99
CA THR A 39 -10.24 10.75 2.90
C THR A 39 -11.64 10.28 3.27
N GLU A 40 -12.28 10.92 4.23
CA GLU A 40 -13.70 10.65 4.56
C GLU A 40 -14.66 10.86 3.35
N ASN A 41 -14.21 11.58 2.31
CA ASN A 41 -15.03 11.90 1.13
C ASN A 41 -14.75 10.97 -0.07
N GLY A 42 -13.90 9.97 0.08
CA GLY A 42 -13.54 9.02 -0.98
C GLY A 42 -12.04 8.92 -1.19
N GLN A 43 -11.65 8.14 -2.18
CA GLN A 43 -10.27 7.84 -2.50
C GLN A 43 -9.92 8.33 -3.90
N THR A 44 -8.69 8.77 -4.06
CA THR A 44 -8.12 9.16 -5.36
C THR A 44 -6.81 8.42 -5.59
N VAL A 45 -6.51 8.16 -6.86
CA VAL A 45 -5.25 7.60 -7.31
C VAL A 45 -4.60 8.56 -8.28
N SER A 46 -3.31 8.80 -8.07
CA SER A 46 -2.49 9.66 -8.92
C SER A 46 -1.34 8.86 -9.53
N GLN A 47 -1.11 9.03 -10.84
CA GLN A 47 0.02 8.48 -11.57
C GLN A 47 0.44 9.46 -12.68
N GLY A 48 1.68 9.95 -12.62
CA GLY A 48 2.12 11.05 -13.49
C GLY A 48 1.24 12.29 -13.35
N ASP A 49 0.74 12.80 -14.47
CA ASP A 49 -0.17 13.97 -14.50
C ASP A 49 -1.65 13.59 -14.29
N THR A 50 -1.96 12.32 -14.12
CA THR A 50 -3.34 11.83 -13.98
C THR A 50 -3.69 11.71 -12.49
N THR A 51 -4.86 12.24 -12.10
CA THR A 51 -5.47 12.01 -10.78
C THR A 51 -6.95 11.76 -10.99
N GLU A 52 -7.41 10.61 -10.52
CA GLU A 52 -8.81 10.18 -10.67
C GLU A 52 -9.37 9.62 -9.36
N ALA A 53 -10.68 9.73 -9.17
CA ALA A 53 -11.38 9.06 -8.09
C ALA A 53 -11.46 7.56 -8.38
N ASP A 54 -10.97 6.75 -7.44
CA ASP A 54 -11.02 5.29 -7.53
C ASP A 54 -10.99 4.70 -6.11
N ASP A 55 -12.13 4.21 -5.65
CA ASP A 55 -12.28 3.69 -4.29
C ASP A 55 -11.79 2.24 -4.12
N ALA A 56 -11.44 1.58 -5.21
CA ALA A 56 -10.95 0.19 -5.21
C ALA A 56 -9.96 -0.07 -6.37
N PRO A 57 -8.84 0.70 -6.46
CA PRO A 57 -7.88 0.55 -7.55
C PRO A 57 -7.26 -0.84 -7.58
N VAL A 58 -7.00 -1.33 -8.78
CA VAL A 58 -6.22 -2.55 -9.01
C VAL A 58 -4.88 -2.16 -9.64
N ILE A 59 -3.81 -2.28 -8.86
CA ILE A 59 -2.45 -2.01 -9.33
C ILE A 59 -1.88 -3.29 -9.93
N LYS A 60 -1.47 -3.22 -11.17
CA LYS A 60 -0.92 -4.33 -11.97
C LYS A 60 0.43 -3.95 -12.55
N GLN A 61 1.08 -4.92 -13.14
CA GLN A 61 2.26 -4.69 -13.98
C GLN A 61 2.06 -5.36 -15.35
N LYS A 62 2.45 -4.68 -16.43
CA LYS A 62 2.32 -5.22 -17.80
C LYS A 62 3.27 -6.37 -18.04
N ASN A 63 4.46 -6.29 -17.44
CA ASN A 63 5.49 -7.33 -17.52
C ASN A 63 6.11 -7.59 -16.14
N SER A 64 5.50 -8.45 -15.35
CA SER A 64 5.97 -8.79 -13.99
C SER A 64 7.24 -9.68 -13.96
N GLU A 65 7.72 -10.15 -15.11
CA GLU A 65 9.01 -10.86 -15.18
C GLU A 65 10.20 -9.91 -15.05
N THR A 66 9.99 -8.62 -15.35
CA THR A 66 11.02 -7.57 -15.21
C THR A 66 10.60 -6.64 -14.07
N ALA A 67 11.44 -6.48 -13.05
CA ALA A 67 11.15 -5.58 -11.95
C ALA A 67 11.09 -4.11 -12.43
N THR A 68 10.16 -3.35 -11.86
CA THR A 68 10.08 -1.89 -12.03
C THR A 68 10.68 -1.18 -10.81
N ASP A 69 11.27 -0.01 -11.02
CA ASP A 69 11.78 0.86 -9.96
C ASP A 69 10.72 1.81 -9.38
N LYS A 70 9.48 1.70 -9.85
CA LYS A 70 8.37 2.55 -9.43
C LYS A 70 7.78 2.07 -8.11
N THR A 71 7.21 3.01 -7.36
CA THR A 71 6.77 2.81 -5.98
C THR A 71 5.28 3.11 -5.80
N ILE A 72 4.72 2.58 -4.73
CA ILE A 72 3.34 2.84 -4.32
C ILE A 72 3.37 3.60 -3.00
N LYS A 73 2.77 4.79 -2.97
CA LYS A 73 2.56 5.55 -1.74
C LYS A 73 1.08 5.56 -1.35
N ILE A 74 0.80 5.32 -0.07
CA ILE A 74 -0.56 5.32 0.50
C ILE A 74 -0.61 6.39 1.59
N GLU A 75 -1.52 7.35 1.43
CA GLU A 75 -1.74 8.44 2.36
C GLU A 75 -3.22 8.48 2.75
N THR A 76 -3.52 8.67 4.03
CA THR A 76 -4.90 8.85 4.49
C THR A 76 -5.04 10.06 5.39
N THR A 77 -6.25 10.58 5.50
CA THR A 77 -6.59 11.67 6.42
C THR A 77 -7.81 11.31 7.25
N GLY A 78 -7.83 11.75 8.50
CA GLY A 78 -8.88 11.38 9.44
C GLY A 78 -8.87 9.90 9.76
N ASP A 79 -10.04 9.28 9.84
CA ASP A 79 -10.23 7.85 10.11
C ASP A 79 -10.40 7.04 8.80
N ALA A 80 -10.01 7.60 7.65
CA ALA A 80 -10.14 6.93 6.37
C ALA A 80 -9.17 5.75 6.26
N THR A 81 -9.59 4.71 5.56
CA THR A 81 -8.75 3.57 5.17
C THR A 81 -8.63 3.52 3.66
N ALA A 82 -7.41 3.49 3.14
CA ALA A 82 -7.18 3.28 1.72
C ALA A 82 -7.41 1.80 1.36
N ASN A 83 -8.08 1.56 0.24
CA ASN A 83 -8.28 0.21 -0.28
C ASN A 83 -7.51 0.09 -1.59
N VAL A 84 -6.72 -0.97 -1.73
CA VAL A 84 -5.96 -1.24 -2.95
C VAL A 84 -5.82 -2.74 -3.17
N THR A 85 -5.98 -3.17 -4.42
CA THR A 85 -5.60 -4.51 -4.85
C THR A 85 -4.27 -4.42 -5.58
N ILE A 86 -3.30 -5.28 -5.22
CA ILE A 86 -2.06 -5.45 -5.98
C ILE A 86 -2.06 -6.83 -6.63
N LYS A 87 -1.73 -6.86 -7.92
CA LYS A 87 -1.88 -8.07 -8.74
C LYS A 87 -0.69 -8.25 -9.68
N ASP A 88 0.03 -9.34 -9.48
CA ASP A 88 1.16 -9.74 -10.32
C ASP A 88 2.19 -8.59 -10.51
N VAL A 89 2.54 -7.89 -9.41
CA VAL A 89 3.54 -6.83 -9.42
C VAL A 89 4.92 -7.36 -9.04
N ASN A 90 5.97 -6.75 -9.60
CA ASN A 90 7.36 -7.02 -9.29
C ASN A 90 8.10 -5.67 -9.20
N ILE A 91 8.28 -5.18 -7.98
CA ILE A 91 8.91 -3.89 -7.69
C ILE A 91 10.30 -4.12 -7.12
N SER A 92 11.29 -3.37 -7.62
CA SER A 92 12.63 -3.29 -7.07
C SER A 92 13.04 -1.83 -6.98
N SER A 93 12.78 -1.23 -5.83
CA SER A 93 12.99 0.21 -5.59
C SER A 93 14.31 0.46 -4.86
N LYS A 94 14.78 1.70 -4.94
CA LYS A 94 15.90 2.15 -4.12
C LYS A 94 15.49 2.42 -2.67
N GLY A 95 14.37 3.08 -2.45
CA GLY A 95 13.73 3.28 -1.14
C GLY A 95 12.58 2.30 -0.95
N ASP A 96 11.57 2.66 -0.16
CA ASP A 96 10.42 1.82 0.08
C ASP A 96 9.71 1.45 -1.24
N ALA A 97 9.37 0.17 -1.40
CA ALA A 97 8.61 -0.25 -2.57
C ALA A 97 7.12 0.10 -2.41
N ILE A 98 6.59 -0.10 -1.21
CA ILE A 98 5.27 0.37 -0.80
C ILE A 98 5.44 1.14 0.51
N ASP A 99 4.97 2.39 0.55
CA ASP A 99 5.01 3.25 1.73
C ASP A 99 3.59 3.57 2.22
N VAL A 100 3.26 3.15 3.45
CA VAL A 100 2.04 3.55 4.16
C VAL A 100 2.40 4.68 5.12
N ASP A 101 2.20 5.92 4.67
CA ASP A 101 2.73 7.13 5.28
C ASP A 101 2.15 7.42 6.66
N GLY A 102 3.02 7.46 7.65
CA GLY A 102 2.70 7.90 9.01
C GLY A 102 1.57 7.08 9.66
N LYS A 103 0.48 7.75 10.04
CA LYS A 103 -0.70 7.14 10.69
C LYS A 103 -1.76 6.64 9.70
N SER A 104 -1.41 6.53 8.43
CA SER A 104 -2.33 6.08 7.41
C SER A 104 -2.77 4.64 7.65
N SER A 105 -4.05 4.34 7.38
CA SER A 105 -4.57 2.98 7.40
C SER A 105 -4.79 2.46 5.99
N ALA A 106 -4.43 1.21 5.74
CA ALA A 106 -4.57 0.60 4.42
C ALA A 106 -5.11 -0.83 4.49
N LYS A 107 -5.96 -1.16 3.53
CA LYS A 107 -6.29 -2.55 3.20
C LYS A 107 -5.68 -2.89 1.85
N ILE A 108 -4.71 -3.79 1.84
CA ILE A 108 -4.01 -4.29 0.66
C ILE A 108 -4.53 -5.68 0.35
N THR A 109 -5.24 -5.83 -0.75
CA THR A 109 -5.73 -7.14 -1.22
C THR A 109 -4.71 -7.71 -2.21
N LEU A 110 -4.25 -8.93 -1.96
CA LEU A 110 -3.30 -9.63 -2.81
C LEU A 110 -4.04 -10.52 -3.82
N GLU A 111 -3.71 -10.37 -5.09
CA GLU A 111 -4.08 -11.29 -6.16
C GLU A 111 -2.81 -11.74 -6.90
N GLY A 112 -2.74 -13.02 -7.26
CA GLY A 112 -1.61 -13.59 -8.00
C GLY A 112 -0.30 -13.58 -7.19
N LYS A 113 0.83 -13.30 -7.86
CA LYS A 113 2.18 -13.34 -7.27
C LYS A 113 2.80 -11.96 -7.26
N ASN A 114 2.99 -11.41 -6.07
CA ASN A 114 3.55 -10.08 -5.90
C ASN A 114 4.95 -10.18 -5.27
N LYS A 115 5.89 -9.41 -5.79
CA LYS A 115 7.25 -9.29 -5.26
C LYS A 115 7.59 -7.83 -5.05
N ILE A 116 8.11 -7.52 -3.89
CA ILE A 116 8.58 -6.18 -3.56
C ILE A 116 9.96 -6.26 -2.92
N PHE A 117 10.88 -5.46 -3.42
CA PHE A 117 12.26 -5.37 -2.96
C PHE A 117 12.66 -3.91 -2.73
N SER A 118 13.42 -3.67 -1.68
CA SER A 118 14.01 -2.37 -1.38
C SER A 118 15.52 -2.47 -1.16
N GLU A 119 16.29 -1.54 -1.74
CA GLU A 119 17.73 -1.46 -1.52
C GLU A 119 18.08 -0.81 -0.16
N THR A 120 17.42 0.30 0.18
CA THR A 120 17.78 1.10 1.37
C THR A 120 16.62 1.43 2.30
N GLY A 121 15.38 1.06 1.94
CA GLY A 121 14.17 1.23 2.73
C GLY A 121 13.59 -0.10 3.17
N SER A 122 12.32 -0.10 3.54
CA SER A 122 11.50 -1.29 3.77
C SER A 122 10.84 -1.73 2.46
N ALA A 123 10.62 -3.03 2.27
CA ALA A 123 9.84 -3.48 1.12
C ALA A 123 8.38 -3.00 1.23
N LEU A 124 7.78 -3.12 2.42
CA LEU A 124 6.52 -2.46 2.79
C LEU A 124 6.74 -1.66 4.08
N HIS A 125 6.84 -0.34 3.97
CA HIS A 125 7.00 0.54 5.11
C HIS A 125 5.67 0.75 5.84
N VAL A 126 5.67 0.51 7.16
CA VAL A 126 4.55 0.74 8.09
C VAL A 126 5.13 1.13 9.44
N SER A 127 4.95 2.36 9.89
CA SER A 127 5.46 2.79 11.20
C SER A 127 4.37 2.90 12.26
N SER A 128 3.29 3.61 11.99
CA SER A 128 2.25 3.89 12.99
C SER A 128 0.81 3.70 12.48
N GLY A 129 0.63 3.34 11.22
CA GLY A 129 -0.67 3.06 10.62
C GLY A 129 -1.12 1.62 10.82
N ASP A 130 -2.39 1.35 10.55
CA ASP A 130 -2.96 0.00 10.60
C ASP A 130 -3.05 -0.55 9.17
N VAL A 131 -2.35 -1.64 8.90
CA VAL A 131 -2.33 -2.28 7.58
C VAL A 131 -2.94 -3.68 7.66
N THR A 132 -3.97 -3.91 6.85
CA THR A 132 -4.53 -5.25 6.63
C THR A 132 -4.06 -5.77 5.28
N ILE A 133 -3.42 -6.92 5.27
CA ILE A 133 -3.05 -7.68 4.07
C ILE A 133 -4.02 -8.85 3.95
N ASP A 134 -4.77 -8.92 2.85
CA ASP A 134 -5.87 -9.87 2.64
C ASP A 134 -5.81 -10.43 1.20
N GLY A 135 -6.69 -11.36 0.86
CA GLY A 135 -6.80 -11.94 -0.48
C GLY A 135 -6.36 -13.39 -0.56
N ASP A 136 -6.15 -13.89 -1.77
CA ASP A 136 -5.72 -15.26 -2.07
C ASP A 136 -4.36 -15.33 -2.79
N GLY A 137 -3.75 -14.17 -2.97
CA GLY A 137 -2.44 -14.04 -3.60
C GLY A 137 -1.27 -14.18 -2.64
N SER A 138 -0.06 -14.00 -3.17
CA SER A 138 1.18 -14.02 -2.39
C SER A 138 1.93 -12.70 -2.49
N LEU A 139 2.63 -12.37 -1.41
CA LEU A 139 3.57 -11.25 -1.31
C LEU A 139 4.92 -11.79 -0.84
N GLU A 140 5.95 -11.64 -1.67
CA GLU A 140 7.34 -11.86 -1.31
C GLU A 140 7.99 -10.50 -1.06
N ALA A 141 8.34 -10.21 0.20
CA ALA A 141 8.93 -8.94 0.62
C ALA A 141 10.40 -9.14 1.00
N ARG A 142 11.29 -8.39 0.33
CA ARG A 142 12.74 -8.48 0.53
C ARG A 142 13.36 -7.09 0.67
N ILE A 143 14.46 -7.03 1.40
CA ILE A 143 15.37 -5.87 1.40
C ILE A 143 16.75 -6.31 0.92
N GLN A 144 17.62 -5.34 0.63
CA GLN A 144 19.01 -5.63 0.27
C GLN A 144 19.69 -6.37 1.42
N ASP A 145 20.25 -7.54 1.11
CA ASP A 145 21.11 -8.26 2.06
C ASP A 145 22.39 -7.48 2.32
N ASP A 146 22.98 -7.73 3.48
CA ASP A 146 24.27 -7.17 3.86
C ASP A 146 25.35 -7.57 2.84
N ILE A 147 25.84 -6.58 2.10
CA ILE A 147 27.03 -6.69 1.27
C ILE A 147 28.10 -5.79 1.90
N GLU A 148 29.37 -6.15 1.78
CA GLU A 148 30.51 -5.42 2.37
C GLU A 148 30.28 -3.90 2.33
N ASP A 149 30.14 -3.27 3.51
CA ASP A 149 29.96 -1.84 3.75
C ASP A 149 28.54 -1.24 3.42
N SER A 150 27.50 -2.05 3.17
CA SER A 150 26.13 -1.54 2.98
C SER A 150 25.12 -2.45 3.69
N TYR A 151 24.62 -1.97 4.81
CA TYR A 151 23.66 -2.67 5.64
C TYR A 151 22.29 -2.02 5.49
N ASN A 152 21.25 -2.82 5.31
CA ASN A 152 19.86 -2.37 5.38
C ASN A 152 19.21 -2.98 6.63
N HIS A 153 19.16 -2.19 7.69
CA HIS A 153 18.65 -2.58 9.00
C HIS A 153 17.13 -2.33 9.16
N ASN A 154 16.43 -2.03 8.07
CA ASN A 154 14.99 -1.82 8.09
C ASN A 154 14.24 -3.14 8.23
N ALA A 155 13.03 -3.11 8.76
CA ALA A 155 12.13 -4.25 8.65
C ALA A 155 11.75 -4.49 7.17
N LYS A 156 11.60 -5.73 6.77
CA LYS A 156 11.11 -6.05 5.41
C LYS A 156 9.67 -5.58 5.23
N ILE A 157 8.85 -5.81 6.26
CA ILE A 157 7.50 -5.26 6.41
C ILE A 157 7.43 -4.60 7.79
N GLY A 158 7.31 -3.29 7.85
CA GLY A 158 7.28 -2.55 9.11
C GLY A 158 8.07 -1.24 9.06
N SER A 159 8.65 -0.84 10.19
CA SER A 159 9.35 0.45 10.31
C SER A 159 10.81 0.39 9.86
N HIS A 160 11.36 1.57 9.65
CA HIS A 160 12.78 1.73 9.36
C HIS A 160 13.66 1.52 10.61
N GLU A 161 14.96 1.40 10.39
CA GLU A 161 16.00 1.50 11.43
C GLU A 161 15.80 2.77 12.27
N ASN A 162 15.97 2.64 13.58
CA ASN A 162 15.74 3.72 14.57
C ASN A 162 14.31 4.30 14.57
N GLU A 163 13.34 3.65 13.94
CA GLU A 163 11.94 4.06 13.94
C GLU A 163 11.08 3.04 14.70
N ASN A 164 10.26 3.53 15.61
CA ASN A 164 9.36 2.68 16.38
C ASN A 164 8.15 2.25 15.54
N MET A 165 7.83 0.97 15.55
CA MET A 165 6.57 0.48 14.99
C MET A 165 5.50 0.46 16.07
N SER A 166 4.47 1.29 15.90
CA SER A 166 3.32 1.38 16.81
C SER A 166 1.99 1.00 16.15
N GLY A 167 1.98 0.81 14.85
CA GLY A 167 0.81 0.41 14.07
C GLY A 167 0.49 -1.09 14.18
N THR A 168 -0.57 -1.51 13.49
CA THR A 168 -0.98 -2.92 13.41
C THR A 168 -0.75 -3.45 12.01
N ILE A 169 -0.14 -4.62 11.89
CA ILE A 169 -0.11 -5.41 10.66
C ILE A 169 -0.99 -6.63 10.86
N HIS A 170 -2.07 -6.70 10.10
CA HIS A 170 -3.04 -7.78 10.17
C HIS A 170 -3.04 -8.57 8.85
N ILE A 171 -2.63 -9.84 8.88
CA ILE A 171 -2.61 -10.73 7.72
C ILE A 171 -3.81 -11.66 7.83
N THR A 172 -4.70 -11.62 6.84
CA THR A 172 -5.98 -12.34 6.88
C THR A 172 -6.26 -13.08 5.57
N GLY A 173 -7.36 -13.81 5.54
CA GLY A 173 -7.78 -14.56 4.37
C GLY A 173 -6.83 -15.72 4.06
N ASP A 174 -6.65 -16.00 2.77
CA ASP A 174 -5.71 -17.00 2.26
C ASP A 174 -4.41 -16.37 1.75
N ALA A 175 -4.13 -15.12 2.16
CA ALA A 175 -2.93 -14.37 1.78
C ALA A 175 -1.68 -15.08 2.28
N THR A 176 -0.70 -15.27 1.39
CA THR A 176 0.61 -15.81 1.74
C THR A 176 1.64 -14.70 1.73
N VAL A 177 2.21 -14.37 2.88
CA VAL A 177 3.27 -13.36 3.00
C VAL A 177 4.57 -14.05 3.39
N THR A 178 5.62 -13.83 2.60
CA THR A 178 6.96 -14.36 2.87
C THR A 178 7.96 -13.22 2.91
N THR A 179 8.82 -13.25 3.92
CA THR A 179 10.01 -12.41 4.02
C THR A 179 11.20 -13.32 3.89
N ASP A 180 12.10 -13.05 2.97
CA ASP A 180 13.15 -13.95 2.47
C ASP A 180 13.85 -14.87 3.50
N ASP A 181 14.39 -15.99 2.96
CA ASP A 181 15.26 -16.98 3.62
C ASP A 181 14.76 -17.69 4.87
N ASN A 182 13.61 -18.36 4.76
CA ASN A 182 13.16 -19.42 5.66
C ASN A 182 12.93 -19.08 7.13
N THR A 183 13.06 -17.84 7.54
CA THR A 183 12.71 -17.44 8.91
C THR A 183 11.95 -16.13 8.90
N ALA A 184 10.63 -16.18 9.03
CA ALA A 184 9.89 -15.05 9.53
C ALA A 184 10.41 -14.73 10.94
N GLN A 185 11.44 -13.91 11.05
CA GLN A 185 11.85 -13.38 12.35
C GLN A 185 10.86 -12.29 12.74
N VAL A 186 9.99 -12.61 13.63
CA VAL A 186 9.15 -11.68 14.35
C VAL A 186 9.93 -11.30 15.61
N CYS A 187 10.85 -10.35 15.51
CA CYS A 187 11.47 -9.69 16.67
C CYS A 187 12.43 -8.58 16.23
N GLY A 188 12.66 -7.60 17.09
CA GLY A 188 13.64 -6.54 16.88
C GLY A 188 15.08 -7.07 16.89
N GLY A 189 15.93 -6.48 16.06
CA GLY A 189 17.35 -6.79 15.87
C GLY A 189 17.66 -7.13 14.42
N ASP A 190 18.65 -6.51 13.83
CA ASP A 190 19.09 -6.65 12.43
C ASP A 190 17.92 -6.61 11.40
N GLY A 191 16.96 -5.70 11.62
CA GLY A 191 15.78 -5.54 10.77
C GLY A 191 14.85 -6.75 10.74
N ALA A 192 13.70 -6.68 11.39
CA ALA A 192 12.74 -7.78 11.45
C ALA A 192 12.20 -8.17 10.05
N GLY A 193 11.82 -9.43 9.89
CA GLY A 193 11.02 -9.84 8.74
C GLY A 193 9.70 -9.06 8.69
N ILE A 194 8.97 -9.06 9.83
CA ILE A 194 7.78 -8.21 10.05
C ILE A 194 7.93 -7.60 11.44
N GLY A 195 7.89 -6.27 11.56
CA GLY A 195 8.05 -5.58 12.85
C GLY A 195 8.79 -4.26 12.74
N SER A 196 9.66 -3.95 13.72
CA SER A 196 10.51 -2.75 13.70
C SER A 196 11.85 -3.03 13.02
N GLY A 197 12.46 -1.99 12.47
CA GLY A 197 13.87 -2.00 12.09
C GLY A 197 14.78 -2.13 13.32
N GLU A 198 16.10 -2.21 13.06
CA GLU A 198 17.10 -2.23 14.12
C GLU A 198 16.97 -0.98 15.00
N ASP A 199 17.25 -1.13 16.31
CA ASP A 199 17.13 -0.06 17.32
C ASP A 199 15.72 0.61 17.43
N GLY A 200 14.72 0.09 16.72
CA GLY A 200 13.32 0.50 16.86
C GLY A 200 12.56 -0.34 17.88
N ASP A 201 11.72 0.30 18.70
CA ASP A 201 10.80 -0.38 19.60
C ASP A 201 9.54 -0.83 18.88
N MET A 202 9.13 -2.08 19.08
CA MET A 202 7.86 -2.58 18.60
C MET A 202 6.81 -2.51 19.73
N SER A 203 5.95 -1.51 19.68
CA SER A 203 4.77 -1.39 20.54
C SER A 203 3.46 -1.72 19.80
N GLY A 204 3.56 -1.96 18.51
CA GLY A 204 2.46 -2.36 17.64
C GLY A 204 2.08 -3.83 17.78
N THR A 205 1.20 -4.30 16.91
CA THR A 205 0.65 -5.67 16.93
C THR A 205 0.79 -6.30 15.54
N ILE A 206 1.14 -7.59 15.53
CA ILE A 206 1.08 -8.44 14.33
C ILE A 206 0.07 -9.54 14.63
N ILE A 207 -0.91 -9.72 13.76
CA ILE A 207 -2.01 -10.69 13.92
C ILE A 207 -2.09 -11.58 12.69
#